data_28028c9cfd7016472290119fbb391415
#
_entry.id   28028c9cfd7016472290119fbb391415
#
_cell.length_a   1.000
_cell.length_b   1.000
_cell.length_c   1.000
_cell.angle_alpha   90.00
_cell.angle_beta   90.00
_cell.angle_gamma   90.00
#
_symmetry.space_group_name_H-M   'P 1'
#
loop_
_entity.id
_entity.type
_entity.pdbx_description
1 polymer ?
#
loop_
_entity_poly.entity_id
_entity_poly.type
_entity_poly.pdbx_seq_one_letter_code
_entity_poly.pdbx_strand_id
1 'polypeptide(L)'
;MSYIIFDLETTIRNKIGNNKGSSHCKENKIVYIGWKRRTHSANANVEYWGDQLSCTIATSGWAVDDYNTDELFVGHNVKFDLLYLLRYDKFRKEVFPKLLIWDTALVEFIITGQEHKFPSLDECALKYGGTVKPDKVKELWNAGVDTDKIDRDLMEEYLTGDVNNTEKVFLPQFEYCKENGLLPLVWSQMSALKATTMMEHNGMKIDVKELREYKYEKVKDLADLQVIAYRILVNHLHRHLGMLNVSAIEQIVNLDSPQFISKVLFGGTCEYTMRENIGIYKTGARAGMPKYKNVEYEVLLPTLVAPRLDWETKKVGIFKVGEEELKELLSRVPGGFSGYTELFIEAILKVRELSKEVNTYIEGISDLIYEDGCIHGNLQHTVAITGRLTSSNPNLQNITCPKE
;
A
#
# COMPACT_ATOMS: atom_id res chain seq x y z
N MET A 1 37.04 -0.72 14.09
CA MET A 1 35.71 -0.15 14.18
C MET A 1 34.90 -1.01 15.13
N SER A 2 34.25 -0.43 16.12
CA SER A 2 33.33 -1.11 17.04
C SER A 2 31.93 -1.12 16.41
N TYR A 3 31.21 -2.23 16.51
CA TYR A 3 29.86 -2.35 16.00
C TYR A 3 29.05 -3.35 16.83
N ILE A 4 27.73 -3.17 16.77
CA ILE A 4 26.75 -4.10 17.25
C ILE A 4 25.80 -4.48 16.12
N ILE A 5 25.67 -5.77 15.87
CA ILE A 5 24.61 -6.32 15.01
C ILE A 5 23.35 -6.46 15.85
N PHE A 6 22.22 -6.09 15.32
CA PHE A 6 20.96 -6.06 16.07
C PHE A 6 19.77 -6.45 15.17
N ASP A 7 18.84 -7.20 15.76
CA ASP A 7 17.61 -7.61 15.10
C ASP A 7 16.51 -7.88 16.12
N LEU A 8 15.26 -7.57 15.79
CA LEU A 8 14.10 -7.73 16.66
C LEU A 8 13.06 -8.66 16.03
N GLU A 9 12.48 -9.52 16.86
CA GLU A 9 11.27 -10.25 16.52
C GLU A 9 10.08 -9.75 17.34
N THR A 10 8.98 -9.49 16.65
CA THR A 10 7.83 -8.81 17.24
C THR A 10 6.54 -9.59 17.00
N THR A 11 5.52 -9.33 17.83
CA THR A 11 4.18 -9.85 17.55
C THR A 11 3.58 -9.20 16.30
N ILE A 12 2.66 -9.93 15.65
CA ILE A 12 1.96 -9.52 14.42
C ILE A 12 0.44 -9.48 14.61
N ARG A 13 -0.03 -9.22 15.85
CA ARG A 13 -1.44 -9.35 16.26
C ARG A 13 -2.36 -8.38 15.56
N ASN A 14 -1.94 -7.14 15.47
CA ASN A 14 -2.75 -6.09 14.90
C ASN A 14 -2.09 -5.45 13.68
N LYS A 15 -2.92 -5.14 12.71
CA LYS A 15 -2.50 -4.43 11.50
C LYS A 15 -3.43 -3.24 11.27
N ILE A 16 -2.87 -2.17 10.73
CA ILE A 16 -3.62 -1.07 10.14
C ILE A 16 -3.25 -1.03 8.65
N GLY A 17 -4.26 -1.03 7.80
CA GLY A 17 -4.06 -1.24 6.36
C GLY A 17 -3.39 -2.59 6.08
N ASN A 18 -2.29 -2.56 5.33
CA ASN A 18 -1.50 -3.76 5.00
C ASN A 18 -0.29 -3.98 5.92
N ASN A 19 -0.10 -3.12 6.93
CA ASN A 19 1.07 -3.16 7.79
C ASN A 19 0.86 -4.13 8.97
N LYS A 20 1.33 -5.37 8.82
CA LYS A 20 1.37 -6.37 9.90
C LYS A 20 2.56 -6.05 10.81
N GLY A 21 2.38 -6.18 12.11
CA GLY A 21 3.47 -5.95 13.06
C GLY A 21 3.91 -4.48 13.15
N SER A 22 2.98 -3.52 12.95
CA SER A 22 3.30 -2.11 13.13
C SER A 22 3.66 -1.80 14.57
N SER A 23 4.75 -1.06 14.78
CA SER A 23 5.17 -0.54 16.10
C SER A 23 4.18 0.46 16.69
N HIS A 24 3.29 1.03 15.88
CA HIS A 24 2.27 2.00 16.33
C HIS A 24 0.99 1.33 16.85
N CYS A 25 0.82 0.03 16.62
CA CYS A 25 -0.22 -0.76 17.26
C CYS A 25 0.24 -1.13 18.69
N LYS A 26 -0.52 -0.72 19.71
CA LYS A 26 -0.15 -0.92 21.12
C LYS A 26 -0.04 -2.39 21.53
N GLU A 27 -0.82 -3.25 20.90
CA GLU A 27 -0.84 -4.69 21.14
C GLU A 27 0.36 -5.42 20.56
N ASN A 28 1.07 -4.80 19.62
CA ASN A 28 2.32 -5.35 19.12
C ASN A 28 3.46 -5.00 20.07
N LYS A 29 4.29 -6.00 20.36
CA LYS A 29 5.41 -5.89 21.29
C LYS A 29 6.63 -6.61 20.75
N ILE A 30 7.79 -6.25 21.27
CA ILE A 30 9.03 -7.00 21.08
C ILE A 30 8.91 -8.33 21.82
N VAL A 31 9.21 -9.44 21.15
CA VAL A 31 9.20 -10.78 21.71
C VAL A 31 10.62 -11.28 21.96
N TYR A 32 11.49 -11.07 20.97
CA TYR A 32 12.90 -11.45 21.06
C TYR A 32 13.79 -10.30 20.61
N ILE A 33 14.99 -10.23 21.20
CA ILE A 33 16.09 -9.38 20.77
C ILE A 33 17.28 -10.26 20.45
N GLY A 34 17.83 -10.13 19.26
CA GLY A 34 19.07 -10.73 18.83
C GLY A 34 20.17 -9.68 18.68
N TRP A 35 21.35 -9.96 19.22
CA TRP A 35 22.46 -9.03 19.10
C TRP A 35 23.83 -9.72 19.16
N LYS A 36 24.83 -9.11 18.53
CA LYS A 36 26.22 -9.54 18.54
C LYS A 36 27.15 -8.35 18.52
N ARG A 37 28.02 -8.28 19.52
CA ARG A 37 28.99 -7.18 19.65
C ARG A 37 30.40 -7.69 19.37
N ARG A 38 31.14 -6.98 18.52
CA ARG A 38 32.51 -7.40 18.13
C ARG A 38 33.48 -7.53 19.32
N THR A 39 33.27 -6.73 20.37
CA THR A 39 34.19 -6.65 21.51
C THR A 39 33.98 -7.73 22.57
N HIS A 40 32.84 -8.45 22.60
CA HIS A 40 32.45 -9.28 23.74
C HIS A 40 32.19 -10.77 23.43
N SER A 41 31.84 -11.13 22.21
CA SER A 41 31.50 -12.51 21.90
C SER A 41 31.72 -12.85 20.42
N ALA A 42 32.22 -14.04 20.16
CA ALA A 42 32.23 -14.60 18.81
C ALA A 42 30.85 -15.13 18.38
N ASN A 43 29.91 -15.28 19.31
CA ASN A 43 28.58 -15.84 19.09
C ASN A 43 27.49 -14.78 19.18
N ALA A 44 26.39 -15.00 18.46
CA ALA A 44 25.17 -14.23 18.64
C ALA A 44 24.54 -14.52 19.99
N ASN A 45 23.90 -13.52 20.57
CA ASN A 45 23.09 -13.63 21.77
C ASN A 45 21.63 -13.41 21.39
N VAL A 46 20.75 -14.21 21.97
CA VAL A 46 19.30 -14.08 21.78
C VAL A 46 18.63 -14.05 23.12
N GLU A 47 17.72 -13.11 23.30
CA GLU A 47 17.00 -12.94 24.55
C GLU A 47 15.50 -12.88 24.30
N TYR A 48 14.74 -13.66 25.09
CA TYR A 48 13.28 -13.66 25.09
C TYR A 48 12.74 -12.56 26.03
N TRP A 49 11.97 -11.63 25.49
CA TRP A 49 11.42 -10.51 26.26
C TRP A 49 9.96 -10.73 26.71
N GLY A 50 9.23 -11.65 26.09
CA GLY A 50 7.92 -12.10 26.55
C GLY A 50 6.91 -10.99 26.85
N ASP A 51 6.23 -11.12 28.01
CA ASP A 51 5.13 -10.22 28.40
C ASP A 51 5.58 -8.96 29.18
N GLN A 52 6.86 -8.68 29.28
CA GLN A 52 7.37 -7.55 30.06
C GLN A 52 7.14 -6.23 29.33
N LEU A 53 5.96 -5.63 29.56
CA LEU A 53 5.62 -4.27 29.09
C LEU A 53 6.40 -3.15 29.80
N SER A 54 7.03 -3.45 30.93
CA SER A 54 7.83 -2.50 31.72
C SER A 54 9.31 -2.78 31.55
N CYS A 55 9.79 -2.69 30.33
CA CYS A 55 11.19 -2.91 30.11
C CYS A 55 12.02 -1.70 30.53
N THR A 56 12.65 -1.84 31.65
CA THR A 56 13.97 -1.28 31.83
C THR A 56 14.83 -2.06 30.82
N ILE A 57 15.18 -1.47 29.68
CA ILE A 57 16.18 -1.95 28.72
C ILE A 57 17.51 -2.31 29.41
N ALA A 58 17.52 -2.28 30.72
CA ALA A 58 18.64 -2.28 31.64
C ALA A 58 19.03 -3.65 32.23
N THR A 59 18.34 -4.75 31.93
CA THR A 59 18.60 -5.99 32.67
C THR A 59 19.36 -7.07 31.93
N SER A 60 19.67 -6.89 30.66
CA SER A 60 20.17 -7.99 29.83
C SER A 60 21.52 -7.74 29.15
N GLY A 61 22.44 -7.03 29.71
CA GLY A 61 23.77 -6.85 29.08
C GLY A 61 23.75 -6.02 27.78
N TRP A 62 22.58 -5.74 27.20
CA TRP A 62 22.33 -4.71 26.20
C TRP A 62 21.58 -3.56 26.87
N ALA A 63 22.28 -2.83 27.73
CA ALA A 63 21.71 -1.65 28.35
C ALA A 63 21.79 -0.49 27.34
N VAL A 64 20.70 0.25 27.20
CA VAL A 64 20.73 1.60 26.60
C VAL A 64 21.78 2.47 27.30
N ASP A 65 22.09 2.18 28.54
CA ASP A 65 23.11 2.83 29.37
C ASP A 65 24.54 2.50 28.94
N ASP A 66 24.78 1.32 28.37
CA ASP A 66 26.09 0.88 27.90
C ASP A 66 26.31 1.15 26.39
N TYR A 67 25.36 1.84 25.72
CA TYR A 67 25.55 2.20 24.32
C TYR A 67 26.67 3.23 24.20
N ASN A 68 27.79 2.76 23.66
CA ASN A 68 28.88 3.65 23.31
C ASN A 68 28.52 4.38 22.01
N THR A 69 28.44 5.71 22.06
CA THR A 69 28.14 6.57 20.90
C THR A 69 29.13 6.41 19.74
N ASP A 70 30.27 5.78 19.97
CA ASP A 70 31.28 5.47 18.95
C ASP A 70 31.08 4.10 18.29
N GLU A 71 30.02 3.37 18.68
CA GLU A 71 29.68 2.05 18.15
C GLU A 71 28.67 2.16 17.00
N LEU A 72 28.90 1.41 15.92
CA LEU A 72 28.00 1.37 14.76
C LEU A 72 26.87 0.37 15.01
N PHE A 73 25.64 0.82 14.93
CA PHE A 73 24.42 -0.01 15.04
C PHE A 73 24.04 -0.55 13.68
N VAL A 74 24.18 -1.84 13.48
CA VAL A 74 24.00 -2.53 12.20
C VAL A 74 22.79 -3.45 12.22
N GLY A 75 21.91 -3.32 11.25
CA GLY A 75 20.77 -4.19 11.05
C GLY A 75 20.43 -4.37 9.57
N HIS A 76 19.46 -5.22 9.30
CA HIS A 76 18.91 -5.39 7.95
C HIS A 76 17.49 -4.85 7.93
N ASN A 77 17.21 -3.79 7.15
CA ASN A 77 15.96 -3.01 7.24
C ASN A 77 15.75 -2.46 8.67
N VAL A 78 16.83 -1.92 9.22
CA VAL A 78 16.96 -1.48 10.63
C VAL A 78 15.89 -0.46 11.06
N LYS A 79 15.24 0.18 10.11
CA LYS A 79 14.15 1.12 10.40
C LYS A 79 13.01 0.45 11.17
N PHE A 80 12.67 -0.79 10.84
CA PHE A 80 11.64 -1.55 11.56
C PHE A 80 11.98 -1.67 13.05
N ASP A 81 13.20 -2.07 13.36
CA ASP A 81 13.69 -2.22 14.73
C ASP A 81 13.73 -0.90 15.47
N LEU A 82 14.23 0.13 14.80
CA LEU A 82 14.30 1.48 15.38
C LEU A 82 12.92 2.04 15.74
N LEU A 83 11.87 1.78 14.92
CA LEU A 83 10.51 2.21 15.23
C LEU A 83 9.97 1.58 16.51
N TYR A 84 10.31 0.32 16.79
CA TYR A 84 9.96 -0.31 18.08
C TYR A 84 10.78 0.26 19.25
N LEU A 85 12.07 0.49 19.06
CA LEU A 85 12.92 1.07 20.08
C LEU A 85 12.55 2.52 20.41
N LEU A 86 12.07 3.29 19.45
CA LEU A 86 11.60 4.67 19.65
C LEU A 86 10.38 4.78 20.58
N ARG A 87 9.67 3.68 20.83
CA ARG A 87 8.60 3.64 21.84
C ARG A 87 9.14 3.87 23.28
N TYR A 88 10.42 3.64 23.50
CA TYR A 88 11.08 3.83 24.80
C TYR A 88 11.67 5.23 24.88
N ASP A 89 11.14 6.04 25.78
CA ASP A 89 11.50 7.46 25.95
C ASP A 89 13.00 7.70 26.10
N LYS A 90 13.69 6.87 26.88
CA LYS A 90 15.14 6.99 27.10
C LYS A 90 15.92 6.75 25.81
N PHE A 91 15.58 5.68 25.06
CA PHE A 91 16.20 5.42 23.77
C PHE A 91 15.97 6.58 22.80
N ARG A 92 14.73 7.04 22.68
CA ARG A 92 14.34 8.13 21.78
C ARG A 92 15.07 9.44 22.08
N LYS A 93 15.19 9.82 23.36
CA LYS A 93 15.73 11.13 23.76
C LYS A 93 17.25 11.15 23.91
N GLU A 94 17.86 10.07 24.34
CA GLU A 94 19.27 10.04 24.76
C GLU A 94 20.16 9.26 23.78
N VAL A 95 19.66 8.17 23.20
CA VAL A 95 20.44 7.27 22.34
C VAL A 95 20.25 7.58 20.86
N PHE A 96 19.01 7.56 20.38
CA PHE A 96 18.70 7.69 18.98
C PHE A 96 19.31 8.92 18.28
N PRO A 97 19.36 10.13 18.90
CA PRO A 97 19.98 11.29 18.26
C PRO A 97 21.46 11.09 17.93
N LYS A 98 22.17 10.33 18.75
CA LYS A 98 23.62 10.08 18.66
C LYS A 98 23.93 8.79 17.90
N LEU A 99 22.93 7.95 17.62
CA LEU A 99 23.10 6.64 17.03
C LEU A 99 23.73 6.73 15.64
N LEU A 100 24.81 6.01 15.42
CA LEU A 100 25.35 5.74 14.10
C LEU A 100 24.74 4.44 13.59
N ILE A 101 24.11 4.46 12.43
CA ILE A 101 23.42 3.28 11.89
C ILE A 101 24.04 2.82 10.59
N TRP A 102 23.87 1.52 10.32
CA TRP A 102 24.14 0.90 9.03
C TRP A 102 23.01 -0.07 8.70
N ASP A 103 22.27 0.24 7.65
CA ASP A 103 21.20 -0.62 7.14
C ASP A 103 21.75 -1.43 5.96
N THR A 104 21.91 -2.73 6.16
CA THR A 104 22.50 -3.59 5.11
C THR A 104 21.61 -3.71 3.88
N ALA A 105 20.27 -3.59 4.02
CA ALA A 105 19.35 -3.56 2.87
C ALA A 105 19.53 -2.27 2.04
N LEU A 106 19.60 -1.12 2.69
CA LEU A 106 19.80 0.16 2.01
C LEU A 106 21.19 0.24 1.34
N VAL A 107 22.22 -0.28 2.01
CA VAL A 107 23.57 -0.33 1.41
C VAL A 107 23.63 -1.28 0.23
N GLU A 108 22.94 -2.44 0.29
CA GLU A 108 22.86 -3.34 -0.86
C GLU A 108 22.20 -2.67 -2.07
N PHE A 109 21.12 -1.94 -1.84
CA PHE A 109 20.46 -1.14 -2.88
C PHE A 109 21.42 -0.10 -3.52
N ILE A 110 22.27 0.58 -2.70
CA ILE A 110 23.26 1.52 -3.19
C ILE A 110 24.36 0.81 -4.02
N ILE A 111 24.90 -0.28 -3.50
CA ILE A 111 25.99 -1.04 -4.15
C ILE A 111 25.56 -1.61 -5.51
N THR A 112 24.30 -2.01 -5.63
CA THR A 112 23.73 -2.55 -6.88
C THR A 112 23.27 -1.47 -7.86
N GLY A 113 23.65 -0.20 -7.65
CA GLY A 113 23.24 0.89 -8.53
C GLY A 113 21.74 1.18 -8.47
N GLN A 114 21.08 0.87 -7.36
CA GLN A 114 19.64 1.06 -7.11
C GLN A 114 18.72 0.17 -7.97
N GLU A 115 19.25 -0.90 -8.52
CA GLU A 115 18.50 -1.86 -9.34
C GLU A 115 17.84 -2.96 -8.48
N HIS A 116 18.50 -3.43 -7.42
CA HIS A 116 17.99 -4.45 -6.53
C HIS A 116 17.05 -3.84 -5.47
N LYS A 117 15.76 -3.78 -5.81
CA LYS A 117 14.71 -3.24 -4.94
C LYS A 117 14.40 -4.22 -3.81
N PHE A 118 14.21 -3.68 -2.60
CA PHE A 118 13.85 -4.46 -1.41
C PHE A 118 14.74 -5.69 -1.19
N PRO A 119 16.07 -5.54 -1.17
CA PRO A 119 16.94 -6.70 -0.97
C PRO A 119 16.63 -7.36 0.37
N SER A 120 16.28 -8.66 0.35
CA SER A 120 16.02 -9.44 1.55
C SER A 120 17.32 -9.91 2.20
N LEU A 121 17.28 -10.17 3.51
CA LEU A 121 18.47 -10.69 4.21
C LEU A 121 18.93 -12.04 3.64
N ASP A 122 18.00 -12.93 3.26
CA ASP A 122 18.34 -14.22 2.68
C ASP A 122 19.06 -14.09 1.34
N GLU A 123 18.60 -13.19 0.44
CA GLU A 123 19.27 -12.91 -0.84
C GLU A 123 20.65 -12.32 -0.63
N CYS A 124 20.79 -11.34 0.27
CA CYS A 124 22.07 -10.74 0.61
C CYS A 124 23.00 -11.78 1.26
N ALA A 125 22.50 -12.59 2.20
CA ALA A 125 23.29 -13.61 2.87
C ALA A 125 23.87 -14.62 1.87
N LEU A 126 23.07 -15.09 0.91
CA LEU A 126 23.56 -15.99 -0.15
C LEU A 126 24.70 -15.36 -0.95
N LYS A 127 24.59 -14.08 -1.31
CA LYS A 127 25.61 -13.34 -2.04
C LYS A 127 26.93 -13.25 -1.27
N TYR A 128 26.86 -13.09 0.06
CA TYR A 128 28.03 -12.84 0.92
C TYR A 128 28.46 -14.07 1.74
N GLY A 129 28.05 -15.30 1.33
CA GLY A 129 28.47 -16.55 1.95
C GLY A 129 27.82 -16.86 3.30
N GLY A 130 26.63 -16.32 3.51
CA GLY A 130 25.75 -16.67 4.63
C GLY A 130 24.98 -17.97 4.40
N THR A 131 24.04 -18.25 5.28
CA THR A 131 23.20 -19.46 5.25
C THR A 131 21.75 -19.07 5.00
N VAL A 132 21.01 -19.90 4.23
CA VAL A 132 19.57 -19.78 4.11
C VAL A 132 18.92 -20.36 5.36
N LYS A 133 17.94 -19.66 5.90
CA LYS A 133 17.19 -20.13 7.07
C LYS A 133 16.18 -21.21 6.71
N PRO A 134 15.81 -22.06 7.68
CA PRO A 134 14.64 -22.89 7.52
C PRO A 134 13.38 -22.04 7.34
N ASP A 135 12.58 -22.32 6.32
CA ASP A 135 11.31 -21.61 6.06
C ASP A 135 10.22 -21.86 7.12
N LYS A 136 10.49 -22.73 8.10
CA LYS A 136 9.52 -23.17 9.10
C LYS A 136 8.90 -22.04 9.94
N VAL A 137 9.69 -21.02 10.31
CA VAL A 137 9.17 -19.85 11.03
C VAL A 137 8.27 -19.03 10.13
N LYS A 138 8.68 -18.80 8.88
CA LYS A 138 7.86 -18.07 7.87
C LYS A 138 6.56 -18.83 7.55
N GLU A 139 6.60 -20.15 7.50
CA GLU A 139 5.40 -21.00 7.31
C GLU A 139 4.41 -20.83 8.48
N LEU A 140 4.89 -20.78 9.72
CA LEU A 140 4.06 -20.57 10.90
C LEU A 140 3.43 -19.16 10.90
N TRP A 141 4.17 -18.12 10.56
CA TRP A 141 3.60 -16.77 10.41
C TRP A 141 2.55 -16.70 9.31
N ASN A 142 2.77 -17.37 8.18
CA ASN A 142 1.79 -17.46 7.10
C ASN A 142 0.54 -18.24 7.50
N ALA A 143 0.67 -19.21 8.39
CA ALA A 143 -0.45 -19.93 9.00
C ALA A 143 -1.17 -19.12 10.10
N GLY A 144 -0.70 -17.91 10.40
CA GLY A 144 -1.31 -17.01 11.38
C GLY A 144 -0.87 -17.26 12.82
N VAL A 145 0.19 -18.05 13.04
CA VAL A 145 0.78 -18.24 14.36
C VAL A 145 1.58 -17.00 14.72
N ASP A 146 1.24 -16.38 15.85
CA ASP A 146 1.95 -15.19 16.32
C ASP A 146 3.34 -15.57 16.88
N THR A 147 4.29 -14.64 16.80
CA THR A 147 5.70 -14.86 17.18
C THR A 147 5.86 -15.39 18.62
N ASP A 148 5.06 -14.90 19.56
CA ASP A 148 5.09 -15.34 20.96
C ASP A 148 4.45 -16.74 21.20
N LYS A 149 3.94 -17.37 20.15
CA LYS A 149 3.36 -18.73 20.16
C LYS A 149 4.24 -19.75 19.44
N ILE A 150 5.29 -19.29 18.77
CA ILE A 150 6.26 -20.18 18.11
C ILE A 150 7.19 -20.78 19.17
N ASP A 151 7.62 -22.01 18.92
CA ASP A 151 8.57 -22.71 19.78
C ASP A 151 9.83 -21.85 20.01
N ARG A 152 10.28 -21.81 21.27
CA ARG A 152 11.37 -20.94 21.68
C ARG A 152 12.69 -21.30 21.03
N ASP A 153 13.04 -22.58 20.99
CA ASP A 153 14.31 -23.04 20.45
C ASP A 153 14.39 -22.72 18.95
N LEU A 154 13.25 -22.90 18.25
CA LEU A 154 13.13 -22.57 16.83
C LEU A 154 13.30 -21.06 16.58
N MET A 155 12.73 -20.19 17.44
CA MET A 155 12.89 -18.74 17.32
C MET A 155 14.30 -18.28 17.65
N GLU A 156 14.93 -18.88 18.68
CA GLU A 156 16.32 -18.57 19.04
C GLU A 156 17.29 -18.98 17.92
N GLU A 157 17.07 -20.14 17.29
CA GLU A 157 17.85 -20.57 16.12
C GLU A 157 17.67 -19.60 14.93
N TYR A 158 16.41 -19.24 14.65
CA TYR A 158 16.06 -18.34 13.56
C TYR A 158 16.75 -16.97 13.73
N LEU A 159 16.59 -16.32 14.88
CA LEU A 159 17.16 -15.00 15.15
C LEU A 159 18.69 -15.02 15.25
N THR A 160 19.25 -16.11 15.77
CA THR A 160 20.72 -16.32 15.75
C THR A 160 21.24 -16.35 14.32
N GLY A 161 20.52 -17.00 13.41
CA GLY A 161 20.81 -17.01 11.98
C GLY A 161 20.78 -15.62 11.38
N ASP A 162 19.77 -14.79 11.73
CA ASP A 162 19.63 -13.43 11.24
C ASP A 162 20.78 -12.52 11.67
N VAL A 163 21.11 -12.54 12.94
CA VAL A 163 22.23 -11.76 13.48
C VAL A 163 23.55 -12.16 12.80
N ASN A 164 23.82 -13.46 12.62
CA ASN A 164 25.03 -13.93 11.97
C ASN A 164 25.08 -13.62 10.48
N ASN A 165 23.95 -13.74 9.78
CA ASN A 165 23.84 -13.38 8.36
C ASN A 165 24.02 -11.87 8.15
N THR A 166 23.41 -11.05 9.01
CA THR A 166 23.57 -9.59 8.95
C THR A 166 25.04 -9.18 9.09
N GLU A 167 25.80 -9.82 10.00
CA GLU A 167 27.25 -9.55 10.11
C GLU A 167 28.01 -9.95 8.85
N LYS A 168 27.70 -11.13 8.27
CA LYS A 168 28.32 -11.62 7.03
C LYS A 168 28.03 -10.72 5.84
N VAL A 169 26.89 -10.06 5.81
CA VAL A 169 26.53 -9.06 4.79
C VAL A 169 27.24 -7.74 5.07
N PHE A 170 27.22 -7.27 6.32
CA PHE A 170 27.78 -5.98 6.70
C PHE A 170 29.28 -5.85 6.41
N LEU A 171 30.10 -6.82 6.82
CA LEU A 171 31.55 -6.70 6.73
C LEU A 171 32.04 -6.52 5.28
N PRO A 172 31.65 -7.34 4.31
CA PRO A 172 32.01 -7.12 2.92
C PRO A 172 31.46 -5.83 2.32
N GLN A 173 30.22 -5.45 2.68
CA GLN A 173 29.64 -4.18 2.23
C GLN A 173 30.43 -2.99 2.70
N PHE A 174 30.86 -3.00 3.97
CA PHE A 174 31.67 -1.91 4.52
C PHE A 174 33.01 -1.76 3.81
N GLU A 175 33.75 -2.86 3.61
CA GLU A 175 35.03 -2.82 2.89
C GLU A 175 34.82 -2.41 1.42
N TYR A 176 33.83 -2.94 0.73
CA TYR A 176 33.48 -2.52 -0.63
C TYR A 176 33.19 -1.02 -0.73
N CYS A 177 32.35 -0.48 0.16
CA CYS A 177 32.03 0.95 0.17
C CYS A 177 33.24 1.82 0.47
N LYS A 178 34.16 1.37 1.33
CA LYS A 178 35.39 2.04 1.65
C LYS A 178 36.34 2.07 0.46
N GLU A 179 36.58 0.93 -0.20
CA GLU A 179 37.45 0.80 -1.35
C GLU A 179 36.96 1.59 -2.58
N ASN A 180 35.63 1.66 -2.75
CA ASN A 180 35.02 2.36 -3.90
C ASN A 180 34.58 3.80 -3.59
N GLY A 181 34.96 4.37 -2.44
CA GLY A 181 34.64 5.75 -2.08
C GLY A 181 33.18 6.06 -1.86
N LEU A 182 32.32 5.03 -1.56
CA LEU A 182 30.89 5.18 -1.37
C LEU A 182 30.48 5.58 0.06
N LEU A 183 31.40 5.54 1.04
CA LEU A 183 31.09 5.85 2.43
C LEU A 183 30.38 7.21 2.63
N PRO A 184 30.78 8.32 1.97
CA PRO A 184 30.07 9.59 2.14
C PRO A 184 28.60 9.51 1.70
N LEU A 185 28.30 8.80 0.60
CA LEU A 185 26.92 8.57 0.15
C LEU A 185 26.16 7.71 1.18
N VAL A 186 26.75 6.62 1.64
CA VAL A 186 26.14 5.74 2.65
C VAL A 186 25.80 6.52 3.91
N TRP A 187 26.71 7.30 4.46
CA TRP A 187 26.45 8.11 5.66
C TRP A 187 25.35 9.14 5.48
N SER A 188 25.29 9.78 4.28
CA SER A 188 24.20 10.67 3.93
C SER A 188 22.84 9.95 3.92
N GLN A 189 22.80 8.76 3.32
CA GLN A 189 21.58 7.94 3.26
C GLN A 189 21.17 7.40 4.64
N MET A 190 22.12 7.03 5.48
CA MET A 190 21.81 6.62 6.88
C MET A 190 21.26 7.78 7.71
N SER A 191 21.76 8.98 7.49
CA SER A 191 21.21 10.19 8.13
C SER A 191 19.77 10.47 7.65
N ALA A 192 19.52 10.32 6.36
CA ALA A 192 18.17 10.42 5.80
C ALA A 192 17.24 9.34 6.33
N LEU A 193 17.73 8.09 6.47
CA LEU A 193 16.97 6.99 7.06
C LEU A 193 16.56 7.28 8.51
N LYS A 194 17.45 7.83 9.32
CA LYS A 194 17.12 8.28 10.69
C LYS A 194 16.03 9.35 10.69
N ALA A 195 16.14 10.33 9.80
CA ALA A 195 15.15 11.40 9.70
C ALA A 195 13.77 10.85 9.33
N THR A 196 13.69 9.99 8.31
CA THR A 196 12.42 9.37 7.90
C THR A 196 11.87 8.43 8.95
N THR A 197 12.70 7.71 9.69
CA THR A 197 12.29 6.89 10.85
C THR A 197 11.61 7.74 11.92
N MET A 198 12.18 8.90 12.24
CA MET A 198 11.55 9.82 13.18
C MET A 198 10.27 10.45 12.66
N MET A 199 10.18 10.75 11.36
CA MET A 199 8.96 11.24 10.71
C MET A 199 7.84 10.20 10.80
N GLU A 200 8.14 8.94 10.52
CA GLU A 200 7.19 7.83 10.66
C GLU A 200 6.78 7.60 12.13
N HIS A 201 7.73 7.68 13.05
CA HIS A 201 7.45 7.55 14.49
C HIS A 201 6.51 8.64 14.98
N ASN A 202 6.75 9.89 14.62
CA ASN A 202 5.92 11.02 15.04
C ASN A 202 4.54 10.99 14.36
N GLY A 203 4.46 10.48 13.14
CA GLY A 203 3.25 10.47 12.35
C GLY A 203 2.76 11.87 11.96
N MET A 204 1.61 11.91 11.32
CA MET A 204 0.90 13.12 10.97
C MET A 204 -0.47 13.13 11.64
N LYS A 205 -0.71 14.13 12.49
CA LYS A 205 -1.98 14.30 13.22
C LYS A 205 -3.11 14.62 12.27
N ILE A 206 -4.22 13.90 12.43
CA ILE A 206 -5.45 14.11 11.64
C ILE A 206 -6.53 14.69 12.54
N ASP A 207 -7.19 15.74 12.07
CA ASP A 207 -8.46 16.18 12.65
C ASP A 207 -9.56 15.22 12.18
N VAL A 208 -9.85 14.24 13.02
CA VAL A 208 -10.83 13.18 12.71
C VAL A 208 -12.24 13.75 12.58
N LYS A 209 -12.55 14.84 13.29
CA LYS A 209 -13.87 15.48 13.21
C LYS A 209 -14.04 16.15 11.86
N GLU A 210 -13.10 16.98 11.48
CA GLU A 210 -13.10 17.69 10.20
C GLU A 210 -13.06 16.69 9.02
N LEU A 211 -12.25 15.64 9.12
CA LEU A 211 -12.21 14.58 8.10
C LEU A 211 -13.57 13.89 7.92
N ARG A 212 -14.33 13.65 8.99
CA ARG A 212 -15.67 13.05 8.91
C ARG A 212 -16.69 13.99 8.27
N GLU A 213 -16.65 15.26 8.63
CA GLU A 213 -17.52 16.29 8.05
C GLU A 213 -17.23 16.45 6.55
N TYR A 214 -15.96 16.52 6.18
CA TYR A 214 -15.50 16.58 4.78
C TYR A 214 -15.90 15.33 4.00
N LYS A 215 -15.71 14.12 4.58
CA LYS A 215 -16.17 12.87 3.97
C LYS A 215 -17.66 12.89 3.68
N TYR A 216 -18.48 13.31 4.64
CA TYR A 216 -19.93 13.37 4.47
C TYR A 216 -20.33 14.30 3.31
N GLU A 217 -19.73 15.47 3.24
CA GLU A 217 -19.98 16.44 2.15
C GLU A 217 -19.59 15.84 0.79
N LYS A 218 -18.38 15.31 0.66
CA LYS A 218 -17.87 14.76 -0.61
C LYS A 218 -18.60 13.51 -1.08
N VAL A 219 -19.01 12.63 -0.18
CA VAL A 219 -19.86 11.47 -0.52
C VAL A 219 -21.22 11.90 -1.04
N LYS A 220 -21.82 12.96 -0.44
CA LYS A 220 -23.06 13.53 -0.92
C LYS A 220 -22.89 14.16 -2.31
N ASP A 221 -21.85 14.97 -2.51
CA ASP A 221 -21.56 15.59 -3.80
C ASP A 221 -21.34 14.54 -4.90
N LEU A 222 -20.63 13.44 -4.56
CA LEU A 222 -20.42 12.33 -5.48
C LEU A 222 -21.75 11.65 -5.86
N ALA A 223 -22.62 11.39 -4.91
CA ALA A 223 -23.93 10.80 -5.16
C ALA A 223 -24.79 11.72 -6.08
N ASP A 224 -24.79 13.01 -5.81
CA ASP A 224 -25.53 14.00 -6.61
C ASP A 224 -24.98 14.07 -8.05
N LEU A 225 -23.66 14.07 -8.24
CA LEU A 225 -23.02 14.03 -9.55
C LEU A 225 -23.28 12.71 -10.31
N GLN A 226 -23.26 11.59 -9.62
CA GLN A 226 -23.61 10.28 -10.22
C GLN A 226 -25.06 10.26 -10.72
N VAL A 227 -26.00 10.84 -9.95
CA VAL A 227 -27.40 10.99 -10.37
C VAL A 227 -27.52 11.89 -11.60
N ILE A 228 -26.77 12.99 -11.65
CA ILE A 228 -26.73 13.88 -12.81
C ILE A 228 -26.20 13.16 -14.05
N ALA A 229 -25.04 12.50 -13.93
CA ALA A 229 -24.44 11.73 -15.03
C ALA A 229 -25.38 10.62 -15.53
N TYR A 230 -26.01 9.90 -14.61
CA TYR A 230 -27.01 8.88 -14.92
C TYR A 230 -28.20 9.46 -15.69
N ARG A 231 -28.81 10.57 -15.24
CA ARG A 231 -29.93 11.21 -15.90
C ARG A 231 -29.57 11.70 -17.30
N ILE A 232 -28.39 12.30 -17.44
CA ILE A 232 -27.84 12.70 -18.72
C ILE A 232 -27.83 11.47 -19.67
N LEU A 233 -27.26 10.38 -19.25
CA LEU A 233 -27.13 9.17 -20.07
C LEU A 233 -28.49 8.53 -20.39
N VAL A 234 -29.36 8.35 -19.38
CA VAL A 234 -30.69 7.75 -19.57
C VAL A 234 -31.52 8.55 -20.56
N ASN A 235 -31.54 9.88 -20.44
CA ASN A 235 -32.24 10.73 -21.39
C ASN A 235 -31.70 10.61 -22.82
N HIS A 236 -30.39 10.39 -22.96
CA HIS A 236 -29.77 10.13 -24.25
C HIS A 236 -30.20 8.77 -24.81
N LEU A 237 -30.08 7.72 -24.02
CA LEU A 237 -30.44 6.36 -24.43
C LEU A 237 -31.94 6.27 -24.82
N HIS A 238 -32.82 6.90 -24.08
CA HIS A 238 -34.26 6.96 -24.41
C HIS A 238 -34.53 7.61 -25.76
N ARG A 239 -33.82 8.68 -26.12
CA ARG A 239 -34.01 9.36 -27.41
C ARG A 239 -33.53 8.52 -28.59
N HIS A 240 -32.48 7.72 -28.41
CA HIS A 240 -31.87 6.94 -29.51
C HIS A 240 -32.37 5.50 -29.59
N LEU A 241 -32.75 4.89 -28.48
CA LEU A 241 -33.14 3.48 -28.40
C LEU A 241 -34.65 3.25 -28.33
N GLY A 242 -35.45 4.32 -28.34
CA GLY A 242 -36.90 4.22 -28.31
C GLY A 242 -37.43 3.58 -27.01
N MET A 243 -38.36 2.61 -27.12
CA MET A 243 -39.04 2.04 -25.98
C MET A 243 -38.25 0.96 -25.20
N LEU A 244 -36.96 1.14 -24.95
CA LEU A 244 -36.32 0.26 -23.97
C LEU A 244 -36.93 0.49 -22.59
N ASN A 245 -37.33 -0.62 -21.97
CA ASN A 245 -37.82 -0.58 -20.59
C ASN A 245 -36.79 0.03 -19.65
N VAL A 246 -37.20 0.89 -18.72
CA VAL A 246 -36.33 1.48 -17.69
C VAL A 246 -35.47 0.43 -17.01
N SER A 247 -36.04 -0.74 -16.69
CA SER A 247 -35.31 -1.87 -16.11
C SER A 247 -34.18 -2.42 -16.97
N ALA A 248 -34.27 -2.36 -18.30
CA ALA A 248 -33.19 -2.76 -19.19
C ALA A 248 -32.08 -1.72 -19.22
N ILE A 249 -32.43 -0.43 -19.18
CA ILE A 249 -31.45 0.66 -19.12
C ILE A 249 -30.67 0.59 -17.82
N GLU A 250 -31.32 0.36 -16.68
CA GLU A 250 -30.69 0.21 -15.37
C GLU A 250 -29.66 -0.93 -15.32
N GLN A 251 -29.90 -2.02 -16.03
CA GLN A 251 -28.94 -3.13 -16.10
C GLN A 251 -27.71 -2.83 -16.98
N ILE A 252 -27.89 -2.03 -18.02
CA ILE A 252 -26.82 -1.69 -18.98
C ILE A 252 -25.91 -0.61 -18.40
N VAL A 253 -26.46 0.36 -17.67
CA VAL A 253 -25.73 1.54 -17.22
C VAL A 253 -24.77 1.20 -16.09
N ASN A 254 -23.48 1.34 -16.41
CA ASN A 254 -22.40 1.22 -15.42
C ASN A 254 -21.37 2.33 -15.66
N LEU A 255 -21.50 3.42 -14.92
CA LEU A 255 -20.65 4.62 -15.05
C LEU A 255 -19.18 4.36 -14.61
N ASP A 256 -18.94 3.33 -13.82
CA ASP A 256 -17.59 2.95 -13.35
C ASP A 256 -16.87 2.06 -14.37
N SER A 257 -17.58 1.52 -15.37
CA SER A 257 -17.00 0.64 -16.36
C SER A 257 -16.41 1.40 -17.55
N PRO A 258 -15.08 1.40 -17.75
CA PRO A 258 -14.47 2.00 -18.94
C PRO A 258 -15.01 1.39 -20.26
N GLN A 259 -15.34 0.09 -20.24
CA GLN A 259 -15.90 -0.60 -21.41
C GLN A 259 -17.29 -0.08 -21.76
N PHE A 260 -18.12 0.15 -20.75
CA PHE A 260 -19.45 0.72 -20.95
C PHE A 260 -19.35 2.18 -21.47
N ILE A 261 -18.51 3.00 -20.87
CA ILE A 261 -18.28 4.38 -21.32
C ILE A 261 -17.76 4.42 -22.77
N SER A 262 -16.85 3.49 -23.13
CA SER A 262 -16.37 3.34 -24.51
C SER A 262 -17.52 3.04 -25.47
N LYS A 263 -18.40 2.10 -25.12
CA LYS A 263 -19.57 1.75 -25.94
C LYS A 263 -20.57 2.91 -26.05
N VAL A 264 -20.76 3.69 -25.00
CA VAL A 264 -21.63 4.89 -25.03
C VAL A 264 -21.10 5.94 -25.99
N LEU A 265 -19.79 6.20 -25.96
CA LEU A 265 -19.17 7.26 -26.78
C LEU A 265 -18.93 6.82 -28.22
N PHE A 266 -18.43 5.62 -28.44
CA PHE A 266 -17.93 5.14 -29.71
C PHE A 266 -18.83 4.11 -30.38
N GLY A 267 -19.96 3.78 -29.76
CA GLY A 267 -20.88 2.73 -30.24
C GLY A 267 -20.46 1.33 -29.78
N GLY A 268 -21.38 0.42 -29.84
CA GLY A 268 -21.15 -0.99 -29.52
C GLY A 268 -22.35 -1.67 -28.91
N THR A 269 -22.31 -2.99 -28.81
CA THR A 269 -23.40 -3.81 -28.27
C THR A 269 -23.29 -3.98 -26.76
N CYS A 270 -24.38 -3.73 -26.06
CA CYS A 270 -24.54 -4.04 -24.63
C CYS A 270 -25.53 -5.18 -24.44
N GLU A 271 -25.21 -6.09 -23.54
CA GLU A 271 -26.06 -7.21 -23.17
C GLU A 271 -26.83 -6.86 -21.89
N TYR A 272 -28.09 -7.34 -21.81
CA TYR A 272 -28.90 -7.25 -20.61
C TYR A 272 -29.81 -8.46 -20.50
N THR A 273 -30.29 -8.75 -19.29
CA THR A 273 -31.13 -9.91 -19.02
C THR A 273 -32.51 -9.48 -18.55
N MET A 274 -33.54 -9.96 -19.17
CA MET A 274 -34.91 -9.75 -18.70
C MET A 274 -35.52 -11.04 -18.17
N ARG A 275 -36.27 -10.90 -17.10
CA ARG A 275 -37.04 -12.00 -16.52
C ARG A 275 -38.40 -12.09 -17.20
N GLU A 276 -38.53 -13.05 -18.13
CA GLU A 276 -39.75 -13.26 -18.89
C GLU A 276 -40.62 -14.38 -18.28
N ASN A 277 -41.95 -14.16 -18.34
CA ASN A 277 -42.89 -15.20 -18.01
C ASN A 277 -43.00 -16.18 -19.19
N ILE A 278 -42.54 -17.40 -18.99
CA ILE A 278 -42.57 -18.48 -20.00
C ILE A 278 -43.75 -19.43 -19.81
N GLY A 279 -44.75 -19.05 -19.03
CA GLY A 279 -45.94 -19.84 -18.76
C GLY A 279 -46.18 -20.09 -17.27
N ILE A 280 -46.84 -21.22 -16.96
CA ILE A 280 -47.11 -21.64 -15.58
C ILE A 280 -46.48 -23.02 -15.31
N TYR A 281 -46.16 -23.27 -14.05
CA TYR A 281 -45.73 -24.62 -13.63
C TYR A 281 -46.94 -25.57 -13.72
N LYS A 282 -46.79 -26.65 -14.51
CA LYS A 282 -47.88 -27.62 -14.76
C LYS A 282 -48.02 -28.67 -13.65
N THR A 283 -46.94 -28.96 -12.91
CA THR A 283 -46.89 -30.04 -11.90
C THR A 283 -45.99 -29.63 -10.71
N GLY A 284 -46.13 -30.35 -9.59
CA GLY A 284 -45.33 -30.15 -8.36
C GLY A 284 -45.87 -29.07 -7.43
N ALA A 285 -45.13 -28.74 -6.38
CA ALA A 285 -45.53 -27.79 -5.33
C ALA A 285 -45.80 -26.35 -5.83
N ARG A 286 -45.39 -26.04 -7.07
CA ARG A 286 -45.57 -24.73 -7.72
C ARG A 286 -46.63 -24.76 -8.83
N ALA A 287 -47.41 -25.83 -8.97
CA ALA A 287 -48.42 -25.93 -10.01
C ALA A 287 -49.37 -24.71 -9.97
N GLY A 288 -49.61 -24.11 -11.14
CA GLY A 288 -50.45 -22.91 -11.25
C GLY A 288 -49.70 -21.58 -11.03
N MET A 289 -48.47 -21.59 -10.51
CA MET A 289 -47.68 -20.36 -10.36
C MET A 289 -46.98 -19.95 -11.66
N PRO A 290 -46.74 -18.65 -11.89
CA PRO A 290 -46.00 -18.18 -13.03
C PRO A 290 -44.56 -18.74 -13.05
N LYS A 291 -44.13 -19.20 -14.24
CA LYS A 291 -42.80 -19.69 -14.48
C LYS A 291 -42.01 -18.62 -15.23
N TYR A 292 -40.89 -18.21 -14.64
CA TYR A 292 -40.00 -17.20 -15.25
C TYR A 292 -38.71 -17.82 -15.73
N LYS A 293 -38.13 -17.26 -16.80
CA LYS A 293 -36.81 -17.56 -17.28
C LYS A 293 -36.07 -16.23 -17.54
N ASN A 294 -34.81 -16.21 -17.25
CA ASN A 294 -33.94 -15.10 -17.68
C ASN A 294 -33.62 -15.29 -19.17
N VAL A 295 -33.91 -14.28 -19.95
CA VAL A 295 -33.64 -14.23 -21.40
C VAL A 295 -32.63 -13.10 -21.63
N GLU A 296 -31.56 -13.40 -22.36
CA GLU A 296 -30.52 -12.46 -22.74
C GLU A 296 -30.93 -11.66 -23.98
N TYR A 297 -30.69 -10.38 -23.96
CA TYR A 297 -30.97 -9.43 -25.02
C TYR A 297 -29.74 -8.59 -25.31
N GLU A 298 -29.64 -8.13 -26.52
CA GLU A 298 -28.60 -7.22 -26.95
C GLU A 298 -29.19 -5.89 -27.38
N VAL A 299 -28.50 -4.81 -27.12
CA VAL A 299 -28.82 -3.48 -27.62
C VAL A 299 -27.59 -2.83 -28.22
N LEU A 300 -27.71 -2.34 -29.42
CA LEU A 300 -26.65 -1.58 -30.11
C LEU A 300 -26.76 -0.11 -29.75
N LEU A 301 -25.71 0.41 -29.11
CA LEU A 301 -25.58 1.83 -28.82
C LEU A 301 -25.04 2.58 -30.07
N PRO A 302 -25.59 3.77 -30.39
CA PRO A 302 -25.11 4.57 -31.51
C PRO A 302 -23.73 5.15 -31.24
N THR A 303 -22.95 5.36 -32.30
CA THR A 303 -21.68 6.10 -32.18
C THR A 303 -21.97 7.58 -32.04
N LEU A 304 -21.55 8.16 -30.89
CA LEU A 304 -21.69 9.60 -30.65
C LEU A 304 -20.50 10.38 -31.21
N VAL A 305 -19.33 9.77 -31.12
CA VAL A 305 -18.06 10.36 -31.55
C VAL A 305 -17.23 9.30 -32.28
N ALA A 306 -16.58 9.68 -33.36
CA ALA A 306 -15.63 8.79 -34.02
C ALA A 306 -14.38 8.59 -33.12
N PRO A 307 -14.02 7.33 -32.80
CA PRO A 307 -12.83 7.06 -32.00
C PRO A 307 -11.56 7.32 -32.82
N ARG A 308 -10.44 7.52 -32.14
CA ARG A 308 -9.11 7.39 -32.75
C ARG A 308 -8.71 5.92 -32.80
N LEU A 309 -8.10 5.50 -33.89
CA LEU A 309 -7.65 4.11 -34.06
C LEU A 309 -6.57 3.69 -33.09
N ASP A 310 -5.70 4.63 -32.69
CA ASP A 310 -4.64 4.39 -31.70
C ASP A 310 -5.16 4.27 -30.24
N TRP A 311 -6.44 4.54 -30.02
CA TRP A 311 -7.10 4.32 -28.72
C TRP A 311 -7.72 2.93 -28.58
N GLU A 312 -7.74 2.13 -29.63
CA GLU A 312 -8.30 0.78 -29.55
C GLU A 312 -7.50 -0.05 -28.54
N THR A 313 -8.21 -0.76 -27.67
CA THR A 313 -7.61 -1.63 -26.66
C THR A 313 -7.37 -3.03 -27.25
N LYS A 314 -6.84 -3.95 -26.44
CA LYS A 314 -6.73 -5.38 -26.84
C LYS A 314 -8.09 -6.04 -27.12
N LYS A 315 -9.19 -5.43 -26.66
CA LYS A 315 -10.55 -5.89 -26.95
C LYS A 315 -11.06 -5.11 -28.15
N VAL A 316 -11.38 -5.81 -29.24
CA VAL A 316 -11.88 -5.25 -30.48
C VAL A 316 -13.13 -4.41 -30.21
N GLY A 317 -13.17 -3.21 -30.79
CA GLY A 317 -14.29 -2.28 -30.64
C GLY A 317 -14.40 -1.58 -29.25
N ILE A 318 -13.42 -1.77 -28.39
CA ILE A 318 -13.33 -1.06 -27.11
C ILE A 318 -12.14 -0.11 -27.16
N PHE A 319 -12.41 1.16 -26.93
CA PHE A 319 -11.41 2.24 -26.98
C PHE A 319 -11.08 2.77 -25.59
N LYS A 320 -9.90 3.34 -25.46
CA LYS A 320 -9.49 4.01 -24.23
C LYS A 320 -10.41 5.19 -23.96
N VAL A 321 -10.80 5.33 -22.70
CA VAL A 321 -11.64 6.42 -22.19
C VAL A 321 -11.08 6.93 -20.84
N GLY A 322 -9.75 7.01 -20.75
CA GLY A 322 -9.06 7.61 -19.63
C GLY A 322 -9.31 9.12 -19.56
N GLU A 323 -8.72 9.76 -18.54
CA GLU A 323 -8.87 11.19 -18.34
C GLU A 323 -8.30 12.00 -19.50
N GLU A 324 -7.15 11.58 -20.03
CA GLU A 324 -6.47 12.24 -21.16
C GLU A 324 -7.32 12.15 -22.44
N GLU A 325 -7.83 10.96 -22.77
CA GLU A 325 -8.65 10.76 -23.96
C GLU A 325 -9.98 11.54 -23.87
N LEU A 326 -10.63 11.57 -22.71
CA LEU A 326 -11.86 12.32 -22.52
C LEU A 326 -11.62 13.85 -22.60
N LYS A 327 -10.54 14.37 -22.04
CA LYS A 327 -10.15 15.77 -22.16
C LYS A 327 -9.80 16.14 -23.60
N GLU A 328 -9.12 15.24 -24.32
CA GLU A 328 -8.82 15.44 -25.73
C GLU A 328 -10.10 15.49 -26.57
N LEU A 329 -11.09 14.63 -26.29
CA LEU A 329 -12.39 14.70 -26.94
C LEU A 329 -13.06 16.07 -26.76
N LEU A 330 -13.07 16.60 -25.52
CA LEU A 330 -13.64 17.93 -25.25
C LEU A 330 -12.90 19.05 -26.00
N SER A 331 -11.59 18.94 -26.15
CA SER A 331 -10.78 19.97 -26.83
C SER A 331 -10.97 20.00 -28.36
N ARG A 332 -11.33 18.86 -28.97
CA ARG A 332 -11.50 18.74 -30.42
C ARG A 332 -12.76 19.39 -30.95
N VAL A 333 -13.69 19.73 -30.10
CA VAL A 333 -15.05 20.07 -30.52
C VAL A 333 -15.56 21.40 -29.94
N PRO A 334 -14.99 22.53 -30.32
CA PRO A 334 -15.71 23.78 -30.16
C PRO A 334 -16.96 23.76 -31.06
N GLY A 335 -18.13 23.45 -30.51
CA GLY A 335 -19.43 23.53 -31.15
C GLY A 335 -19.84 22.38 -32.10
N GLY A 336 -19.14 21.23 -32.05
CA GLY A 336 -19.40 20.13 -33.02
C GLY A 336 -20.05 18.87 -32.45
N PHE A 337 -20.11 18.71 -31.12
CA PHE A 337 -20.96 17.67 -30.50
C PHE A 337 -22.38 18.23 -30.28
N SER A 338 -23.37 17.36 -30.22
CA SER A 338 -24.61 17.74 -29.53
C SER A 338 -24.20 18.14 -28.11
N GLY A 339 -24.62 19.26 -27.58
CA GLY A 339 -24.28 19.75 -26.23
C GLY A 339 -24.48 18.71 -25.11
N TYR A 340 -25.04 17.60 -25.45
CA TYR A 340 -25.33 16.42 -24.67
C TYR A 340 -24.10 15.52 -24.45
N THR A 341 -23.31 15.24 -25.49
CA THR A 341 -22.09 14.41 -25.39
C THR A 341 -21.03 15.12 -24.57
N GLU A 342 -20.93 16.44 -24.75
CA GLU A 342 -20.04 17.30 -23.96
C GLU A 342 -20.40 17.25 -22.47
N LEU A 343 -21.69 17.49 -22.16
CA LEU A 343 -22.18 17.41 -20.76
C LEU A 343 -21.95 16.03 -20.14
N PHE A 344 -22.10 14.95 -20.90
CA PHE A 344 -21.84 13.60 -20.40
C PHE A 344 -20.36 13.39 -20.09
N ILE A 345 -19.47 13.79 -21.00
CA ILE A 345 -18.01 13.64 -20.80
C ILE A 345 -17.55 14.46 -19.58
N GLU A 346 -18.04 15.72 -19.46
CA GLU A 346 -17.74 16.55 -18.29
C GLU A 346 -18.23 15.93 -16.98
N ALA A 347 -19.47 15.40 -16.99
CA ALA A 347 -20.01 14.73 -15.81
C ALA A 347 -19.19 13.51 -15.40
N ILE A 348 -18.79 12.66 -16.37
CA ILE A 348 -17.93 11.48 -16.10
C ILE A 348 -16.56 11.89 -15.55
N LEU A 349 -15.94 12.93 -16.10
CA LEU A 349 -14.65 13.42 -15.58
C LEU A 349 -14.77 13.89 -14.12
N LYS A 350 -15.82 14.65 -13.79
CA LYS A 350 -16.09 15.10 -12.42
C LYS A 350 -16.41 13.96 -11.48
N VAL A 351 -17.22 12.97 -11.89
CA VAL A 351 -17.51 11.77 -11.10
C VAL A 351 -16.23 11.01 -10.79
N ARG A 352 -15.34 10.82 -11.77
CA ARG A 352 -14.06 10.12 -11.58
C ARG A 352 -13.11 10.86 -10.66
N GLU A 353 -12.99 12.20 -10.82
CA GLU A 353 -12.17 13.03 -9.95
C GLU A 353 -12.63 12.90 -8.49
N LEU A 354 -13.93 13.08 -8.26
CA LEU A 354 -14.49 13.01 -6.92
C LEU A 354 -14.50 11.59 -6.33
N SER A 355 -14.75 10.57 -7.15
CA SER A 355 -14.63 9.16 -6.74
C SER A 355 -13.20 8.83 -6.27
N LYS A 356 -12.19 9.32 -6.98
CA LYS A 356 -10.79 9.15 -6.58
C LYS A 356 -10.49 9.86 -5.27
N GLU A 357 -11.00 11.07 -5.10
CA GLU A 357 -10.86 11.84 -3.86
C GLU A 357 -11.48 11.09 -2.67
N VAL A 358 -12.72 10.63 -2.81
CA VAL A 358 -13.44 9.92 -1.75
C VAL A 358 -12.77 8.56 -1.45
N ASN A 359 -12.62 7.70 -2.46
CA ASN A 359 -12.22 6.31 -2.22
C ASN A 359 -10.72 6.17 -1.94
N THR A 360 -9.87 6.96 -2.62
CA THR A 360 -8.41 6.81 -2.49
C THR A 360 -7.85 7.63 -1.34
N TYR A 361 -8.30 8.89 -1.22
CA TYR A 361 -7.72 9.78 -0.22
C TYR A 361 -8.52 9.78 1.09
N ILE A 362 -9.83 10.03 1.06
CA ILE A 362 -10.61 10.18 2.28
C ILE A 362 -10.77 8.83 3.00
N GLU A 363 -11.23 7.80 2.29
CA GLU A 363 -11.39 6.45 2.89
C GLU A 363 -10.06 5.81 3.19
N GLY A 364 -9.12 5.87 2.23
CA GLY A 364 -7.78 5.31 2.41
C GLY A 364 -7.02 5.94 3.59
N ILE A 365 -7.19 7.24 3.87
CA ILE A 365 -6.64 7.90 5.06
C ILE A 365 -7.38 7.48 6.31
N SER A 366 -8.72 7.43 6.27
CA SER A 366 -9.55 7.08 7.43
C SER A 366 -9.20 5.71 7.99
N ASP A 367 -8.90 4.74 7.13
CA ASP A 367 -8.55 3.36 7.49
C ASP A 367 -7.13 3.22 8.07
N LEU A 368 -6.32 4.27 7.95
CA LEU A 368 -4.92 4.29 8.39
C LEU A 368 -4.69 5.14 9.64
N ILE A 369 -5.75 5.64 10.27
CA ILE A 369 -5.65 6.42 11.50
C ILE A 369 -5.46 5.47 12.67
N TYR A 370 -4.36 5.66 13.40
CA TYR A 370 -4.04 4.92 14.62
C TYR A 370 -4.77 5.51 15.83
N GLU A 371 -4.72 4.81 16.98
CA GLU A 371 -5.40 5.21 18.22
C GLU A 371 -4.96 6.56 18.76
N ASP A 372 -3.72 6.99 18.46
CA ASP A 372 -3.19 8.31 18.84
C ASP A 372 -3.76 9.44 17.96
N GLY A 373 -4.59 9.08 16.95
CA GLY A 373 -5.18 9.99 15.98
C GLY A 373 -4.18 10.48 14.93
N CYS A 374 -3.08 9.77 14.73
CA CYS A 374 -2.11 10.03 13.68
C CYS A 374 -2.17 8.96 12.59
N ILE A 375 -1.70 9.29 11.41
CA ILE A 375 -1.30 8.34 10.40
C ILE A 375 0.23 8.21 10.42
N HIS A 376 0.70 6.96 10.39
CA HIS A 376 2.12 6.64 10.35
C HIS A 376 2.42 5.99 9.00
N GLY A 377 2.72 6.86 8.02
CA GLY A 377 3.05 6.41 6.66
C GLY A 377 4.41 5.70 6.63
N ASN A 378 4.69 5.01 5.53
CA ASN A 378 5.97 4.34 5.31
C ASN A 378 6.74 5.07 4.20
N LEU A 379 7.93 5.57 4.51
CA LEU A 379 8.85 6.28 3.63
C LEU A 379 9.99 5.34 3.22
N GLN A 380 9.92 4.79 2.01
CA GLN A 380 10.83 3.74 1.55
C GLN A 380 12.00 4.33 0.76
N HIS A 381 13.22 3.87 1.09
CA HIS A 381 14.49 4.30 0.47
C HIS A 381 14.97 3.36 -0.63
N THR A 382 14.47 2.13 -0.70
CA THR A 382 14.98 1.04 -1.56
C THR A 382 14.07 0.70 -2.74
N VAL A 383 13.29 1.66 -3.26
CA VAL A 383 12.29 1.42 -4.31
C VAL A 383 12.63 2.16 -5.61
N ALA A 384 12.86 3.47 -5.52
CA ALA A 384 13.03 4.29 -6.70
C ALA A 384 14.46 4.26 -7.17
N ILE A 385 14.70 3.78 -8.40
CA ILE A 385 16.02 3.76 -9.04
C ILE A 385 16.67 5.15 -9.15
N THR A 386 15.88 6.20 -9.03
CA THR A 386 16.35 7.59 -9.01
C THR A 386 16.83 8.06 -7.64
N GLY A 387 16.79 7.20 -6.61
CA GLY A 387 17.12 7.55 -5.22
C GLY A 387 16.09 8.44 -4.53
N ARG A 388 14.90 8.66 -5.13
CA ARG A 388 13.80 9.37 -4.48
C ARG A 388 13.19 8.50 -3.41
N LEU A 389 12.64 9.11 -2.35
CA LEU A 389 11.77 8.44 -1.41
C LEU A 389 10.45 8.05 -2.11
N THR A 390 9.90 6.91 -1.74
CA THR A 390 8.52 6.55 -2.06
C THR A 390 7.70 6.47 -0.78
N SER A 391 6.43 6.81 -0.87
CA SER A 391 5.51 6.80 0.28
C SER A 391 4.38 5.81 0.06
N SER A 392 4.03 5.07 1.12
CA SER A 392 2.91 4.14 1.12
C SER A 392 2.23 4.10 2.49
N ASN A 393 0.99 3.65 2.54
CA ASN A 393 0.18 3.49 3.74
C ASN A 393 0.04 4.77 4.61
N PRO A 394 -0.44 5.91 4.08
CA PRO A 394 -0.86 6.21 2.71
C PRO A 394 0.28 6.76 1.85
N ASN A 395 0.04 6.91 0.53
CA ASN A 395 0.98 7.64 -0.32
C ASN A 395 0.80 9.16 -0.12
N LEU A 396 1.51 9.71 0.85
CA LEU A 396 1.46 11.14 1.21
C LEU A 396 2.02 12.06 0.13
N GLN A 397 2.79 11.54 -0.82
CA GLN A 397 3.36 12.34 -1.92
C GLN A 397 2.34 12.67 -3.01
N ASN A 398 1.20 11.98 -3.05
CA ASN A 398 0.15 12.16 -4.05
C ASN A 398 -1.08 12.90 -3.51
N ILE A 399 -1.02 13.43 -2.29
CA ILE A 399 -2.12 14.25 -1.77
C ILE A 399 -2.18 15.54 -2.59
N THR A 400 -3.32 15.76 -3.22
CA THR A 400 -3.57 16.96 -4.03
C THR A 400 -3.75 18.17 -3.12
N CYS A 401 -3.06 19.27 -3.43
CA CYS A 401 -3.44 20.57 -2.83
C CYS A 401 -4.85 20.96 -3.30
N PRO A 402 -5.70 21.50 -2.40
CA PRO A 402 -6.93 22.12 -2.82
C PRO A 402 -6.59 23.19 -3.87
N LYS A 403 -7.30 23.18 -4.99
CA LYS A 403 -7.25 24.32 -5.92
C LYS A 403 -7.96 25.49 -5.22
N GLU A 404 -7.24 26.59 -5.01
CA GLU A 404 -7.83 27.86 -4.56
C GLU A 404 -8.97 28.31 -5.48
#